data_b1e3b06c8890ea993fbd18d828e65af6
#
_entry.id   b1e3b06c8890ea993fbd18d828e65af6
#
_cell.length_a   1.000
_cell.length_b   1.000
_cell.length_c   1.000
_cell.angle_alpha   90.00
_cell.angle_beta   90.00
_cell.angle_gamma   90.00
#
_symmetry.space_group_name_H-M   'P 1'
#
loop_
_entity.id
_entity.type
_entity.pdbx_description
1 polymer ?
#
loop_
_entity_poly.entity_id
_entity_poly.type
_entity_poly.pdbx_seq_one_letter_code
_entity_poly.pdbx_strand_id
1 'polypeptide(L)'
;MKNLCFYLVLMVVALATTFVLTKKIIPKFTMIAKQPIYGDGPSWHMKKSGTPTMGGIGFIIPSIALAAMMSFLFFKSGDINTGASLLISTVFCLFNALVGIWDDITKILRSKNAGLTPKQKLIFQVIIAAMFLLARNVILSDDTRLWFGDLCLDIGFFYYPIALIFILGIVNCSNLTDGIDGLEASVSFAIAVTTFLISMKTSNDAWMLSIIGIGATLGFLFFNIHPAKIFMGDTGSLFLGALCVCYSFSLNSLPAYILIGGVYVIEGISVIAQVISFKAFGKRIFKMAPLHHHLEKCGLDENKICIYAILTTFILSAFASILIKGGK
;
A
#
# COMPACT_ATOMS: atom_id res chain seq x y z
N MET A 1 -14.53 -9.63 24.87
CA MET A 1 -13.08 -9.30 24.91
C MET A 1 -12.43 -9.93 23.69
N LYS A 2 -12.05 -9.10 22.73
CA LYS A 2 -11.26 -9.57 21.58
C LYS A 2 -9.95 -10.12 22.14
N ASN A 3 -9.61 -11.35 21.80
CA ASN A 3 -8.54 -12.09 22.49
C ASN A 3 -7.18 -11.56 22.00
N LEU A 4 -6.49 -10.73 22.80
CA LEU A 4 -5.17 -10.17 22.48
C LEU A 4 -4.19 -11.25 22.00
N CYS A 5 -4.27 -12.44 22.60
CA CYS A 5 -3.48 -13.60 22.20
C CYS A 5 -3.72 -13.98 20.73
N PHE A 6 -4.99 -13.94 20.25
CA PHE A 6 -5.31 -14.25 18.86
C PHE A 6 -4.70 -13.23 17.88
N TYR A 7 -4.73 -11.94 18.24
CA TYR A 7 -4.11 -10.90 17.40
C TYR A 7 -2.60 -11.08 17.28
N LEU A 8 -1.94 -11.34 18.42
CA LEU A 8 -0.50 -11.59 18.45
C LEU A 8 -0.13 -12.84 17.63
N VAL A 9 -0.90 -13.91 17.76
CA VAL A 9 -0.67 -15.14 16.97
C VAL A 9 -0.80 -14.87 15.49
N LEU A 10 -1.88 -14.19 15.05
CA LEU A 10 -2.09 -13.87 13.63
C LEU A 10 -0.96 -12.99 13.07
N MET A 11 -0.52 -11.98 13.82
CA MET A 11 0.61 -11.11 13.46
C MET A 11 1.91 -11.91 13.33
N VAL A 12 2.21 -12.74 14.33
CA VAL A 12 3.44 -13.55 14.34
C VAL A 12 3.45 -14.56 13.19
N VAL A 13 2.30 -15.18 12.90
CA VAL A 13 2.17 -16.10 11.74
C VAL A 13 2.40 -15.36 10.44
N ALA A 14 1.80 -14.16 10.25
CA ALA A 14 2.01 -13.34 9.06
C ALA A 14 3.49 -12.94 8.91
N LEU A 15 4.14 -12.51 10.01
CA LEU A 15 5.56 -12.15 10.04
C LEU A 15 6.45 -13.35 9.69
N ALA A 16 6.27 -14.47 10.38
CA ALA A 16 7.11 -15.65 10.23
C ALA A 16 6.99 -16.26 8.83
N THR A 17 5.76 -16.37 8.30
CA THR A 17 5.52 -16.90 6.95
C THR A 17 6.11 -15.97 5.88
N THR A 18 5.94 -14.65 6.01
CA THR A 18 6.57 -13.66 5.12
C THR A 18 8.08 -13.74 5.18
N PHE A 19 8.67 -13.76 6.38
CA PHE A 19 10.12 -13.85 6.57
C PHE A 19 10.68 -15.12 5.90
N VAL A 20 10.09 -16.28 6.19
CA VAL A 20 10.54 -17.56 5.63
C VAL A 20 10.40 -17.59 4.11
N LEU A 21 9.27 -17.13 3.57
CA LEU A 21 9.04 -17.14 2.13
C LEU A 21 9.97 -16.15 1.42
N THR A 22 10.12 -14.92 1.93
CA THR A 22 11.05 -13.93 1.35
C THR A 22 12.48 -14.46 1.35
N LYS A 23 12.94 -15.06 2.46
CA LYS A 23 14.27 -15.68 2.54
C LYS A 23 14.48 -16.77 1.48
N LYS A 24 13.44 -17.59 1.20
CA LYS A 24 13.48 -18.67 0.20
C LYS A 24 13.47 -18.17 -1.25
N ILE A 25 12.81 -17.05 -1.54
CA ILE A 25 12.72 -16.53 -2.91
C ILE A 25 13.94 -15.71 -3.33
N ILE A 26 14.64 -15.03 -2.39
CA ILE A 26 15.83 -14.23 -2.69
C ILE A 26 16.83 -14.94 -3.61
N PRO A 27 17.35 -16.14 -3.30
CA PRO A 27 18.34 -16.79 -4.14
C PRO A 27 17.81 -17.13 -5.54
N LYS A 28 16.52 -17.47 -5.66
CA LYS A 28 15.88 -17.77 -6.95
C LYS A 28 15.75 -16.49 -7.79
N PHE A 29 15.31 -15.40 -7.18
CA PHE A 29 15.09 -14.13 -7.88
C PHE A 29 16.40 -13.42 -8.22
N THR A 30 17.46 -13.63 -7.46
CA THR A 30 18.81 -13.18 -7.83
C THR A 30 19.27 -13.77 -9.18
N MET A 31 18.76 -14.95 -9.57
CA MET A 31 19.09 -15.56 -10.86
C MET A 31 18.23 -15.05 -12.02
N ILE A 32 16.92 -14.80 -11.78
CA ILE A 32 15.94 -14.59 -12.85
C ILE A 32 15.32 -13.19 -12.89
N ALA A 33 15.36 -12.44 -11.80
CA ALA A 33 14.61 -11.20 -11.64
C ALA A 33 15.51 -10.05 -11.15
N LYS A 34 16.70 -9.89 -11.74
CA LYS A 34 17.57 -8.74 -11.46
C LYS A 34 16.96 -7.49 -12.04
N GLN A 35 16.80 -6.45 -11.22
CA GLN A 35 16.36 -5.16 -11.72
C GLN A 35 17.49 -4.48 -12.49
N PRO A 36 17.31 -4.20 -13.78
CA PRO A 36 18.24 -3.35 -14.50
C PRO A 36 18.07 -1.92 -14.02
N ILE A 37 19.15 -1.30 -13.51
CA ILE A 37 19.17 0.13 -13.17
C ILE A 37 19.64 0.89 -14.40
N TYR A 38 18.76 1.71 -14.97
CA TYR A 38 19.05 2.50 -16.15
C TYR A 38 19.40 3.95 -15.77
N GLY A 39 20.12 4.65 -16.67
CA GLY A 39 20.66 5.98 -16.45
C GLY A 39 19.66 7.12 -16.22
N ASP A 40 18.35 6.86 -16.35
CA ASP A 40 17.28 7.85 -16.12
C ASP A 40 16.97 8.06 -14.62
N GLY A 41 17.44 7.15 -13.76
CA GLY A 41 17.31 7.24 -12.30
C GLY A 41 18.47 7.99 -11.63
N PRO A 42 18.45 8.12 -10.28
CA PRO A 42 19.56 8.70 -9.54
C PRO A 42 20.86 7.94 -9.78
N SER A 43 21.93 8.62 -10.19
CA SER A 43 23.23 8.00 -10.52
C SER A 43 23.84 7.21 -9.35
N TRP A 44 23.54 7.59 -8.10
CA TRP A 44 24.01 6.88 -6.90
C TRP A 44 23.30 5.54 -6.66
N HIS A 45 22.14 5.31 -7.27
CA HIS A 45 21.45 4.02 -7.25
C HIS A 45 22.13 2.95 -8.13
N MET A 46 23.08 3.32 -8.98
CA MET A 46 23.85 2.36 -9.80
C MET A 46 24.49 1.26 -8.93
N LYS A 47 24.86 1.56 -7.69
CA LYS A 47 25.42 0.58 -6.72
C LYS A 47 24.41 -0.51 -6.33
N LYS A 48 23.10 -0.28 -6.50
CA LYS A 48 22.02 -1.23 -6.21
C LYS A 48 21.76 -2.19 -7.37
N SER A 49 22.51 -2.06 -8.48
CA SER A 49 22.39 -2.94 -9.64
C SER A 49 22.63 -4.40 -9.26
N GLY A 50 21.72 -5.26 -9.69
CA GLY A 50 21.80 -6.71 -9.38
C GLY A 50 20.98 -7.13 -8.15
N THR A 51 20.42 -6.21 -7.39
CA THR A 51 19.42 -6.55 -6.35
C THR A 51 18.17 -7.13 -7.02
N PRO A 52 17.67 -8.30 -6.59
CA PRO A 52 16.48 -8.90 -7.15
C PRO A 52 15.22 -8.06 -6.87
N THR A 53 14.27 -8.06 -7.79
CA THR A 53 12.95 -7.44 -7.66
C THR A 53 11.84 -8.48 -7.50
N MET A 54 10.56 -8.06 -7.47
CA MET A 54 9.37 -8.89 -7.24
C MET A 54 9.33 -9.55 -5.85
N GLY A 55 10.04 -9.00 -4.88
CA GLY A 55 10.03 -9.46 -3.49
C GLY A 55 8.66 -9.37 -2.82
N GLY A 56 7.75 -8.57 -3.39
CA GLY A 56 6.36 -8.48 -2.98
C GLY A 56 5.66 -9.83 -2.87
N ILE A 57 6.01 -10.80 -3.72
CA ILE A 57 5.48 -12.17 -3.65
C ILE A 57 5.69 -12.78 -2.26
N GLY A 58 6.79 -12.42 -1.58
CA GLY A 58 7.13 -12.94 -0.24
C GLY A 58 6.11 -12.60 0.84
N PHE A 59 5.43 -11.48 0.74
CA PHE A 59 4.39 -11.07 1.69
C PHE A 59 2.96 -11.17 1.13
N ILE A 60 2.79 -11.11 -0.20
CA ILE A 60 1.47 -11.21 -0.83
C ILE A 60 0.85 -12.59 -0.58
N ILE A 61 1.60 -13.66 -0.85
CA ILE A 61 1.09 -15.03 -0.71
C ILE A 61 0.63 -15.30 0.73
N PRO A 62 1.44 -15.04 1.79
CA PRO A 62 0.98 -15.23 3.17
C PRO A 62 -0.22 -14.34 3.52
N SER A 63 -0.21 -13.07 3.10
CA SER A 63 -1.30 -12.14 3.42
C SER A 63 -2.63 -12.58 2.83
N ILE A 64 -2.63 -12.97 1.54
CA ILE A 64 -3.84 -13.46 0.86
C ILE A 64 -4.33 -14.77 1.50
N ALA A 65 -3.41 -15.71 1.80
CA ALA A 65 -3.78 -16.98 2.41
C ALA A 65 -4.42 -16.77 3.78
N LEU A 66 -3.84 -15.92 4.63
CA LEU A 66 -4.38 -15.60 5.95
C LEU A 66 -5.71 -14.85 5.87
N ALA A 67 -5.83 -13.86 4.99
CA ALA A 67 -7.06 -13.11 4.82
C ALA A 67 -8.21 -13.99 4.27
N ALA A 68 -7.93 -14.87 3.31
CA ALA A 68 -8.89 -15.83 2.78
C ALA A 68 -9.31 -16.86 3.84
N MET A 69 -8.37 -17.34 4.65
CA MET A 69 -8.66 -18.23 5.78
C MET A 69 -9.58 -17.53 6.80
N MET A 70 -9.29 -16.28 7.15
CA MET A 70 -10.13 -15.51 8.06
C MET A 70 -11.53 -15.28 7.48
N SER A 71 -11.64 -14.92 6.21
CA SER A 71 -12.91 -14.78 5.51
C SER A 71 -13.75 -16.07 5.60
N PHE A 72 -13.13 -17.22 5.31
CA PHE A 72 -13.79 -18.54 5.43
C PHE A 72 -14.28 -18.84 6.85
N LEU A 73 -13.48 -18.52 7.88
CA LEU A 73 -13.87 -18.72 9.28
C LEU A 73 -15.06 -17.84 9.66
N PHE A 74 -15.15 -16.61 9.16
CA PHE A 74 -16.31 -15.73 9.39
C PHE A 74 -17.57 -16.25 8.67
N PHE A 75 -17.45 -16.71 7.42
CA PHE A 75 -18.59 -17.37 6.76
C PHE A 75 -19.09 -18.60 7.55
N LYS A 76 -18.16 -19.42 8.05
CA LYS A 76 -18.51 -20.59 8.86
C LYS A 76 -19.16 -20.23 10.19
N SER A 77 -18.81 -19.09 10.79
CA SER A 77 -19.41 -18.60 12.05
C SER A 77 -20.77 -17.92 11.86
N GLY A 78 -21.23 -17.72 10.61
CA GLY A 78 -22.47 -17.03 10.29
C GLY A 78 -22.34 -15.52 10.13
N ASP A 79 -21.15 -14.95 10.34
CA ASP A 79 -20.88 -13.52 10.08
C ASP A 79 -20.56 -13.30 8.60
N ILE A 80 -21.60 -13.29 7.79
CA ILE A 80 -21.51 -13.19 6.32
C ILE A 80 -20.91 -11.84 5.89
N ASN A 81 -21.28 -10.75 6.57
CA ASN A 81 -20.84 -9.41 6.20
C ASN A 81 -19.33 -9.24 6.38
N THR A 82 -18.78 -9.62 7.54
CA THR A 82 -17.33 -9.57 7.78
C THR A 82 -16.58 -10.51 6.84
N GLY A 83 -17.11 -11.73 6.62
CA GLY A 83 -16.53 -12.67 5.66
C GLY A 83 -16.48 -12.13 4.24
N ALA A 84 -17.55 -11.51 3.77
CA ALA A 84 -17.63 -10.91 2.44
C ALA A 84 -16.73 -9.68 2.30
N SER A 85 -16.68 -8.81 3.32
CA SER A 85 -15.78 -7.64 3.35
C SER A 85 -14.31 -8.05 3.18
N LEU A 86 -13.88 -9.07 3.94
CA LEU A 86 -12.53 -9.63 3.84
C LEU A 86 -12.26 -10.26 2.48
N LEU A 87 -13.21 -11.00 1.92
CA LEU A 87 -13.05 -11.64 0.62
C LEU A 87 -12.91 -10.61 -0.50
N ILE A 88 -13.80 -9.61 -0.54
CA ILE A 88 -13.77 -8.52 -1.53
C ILE A 88 -12.45 -7.76 -1.44
N SER A 89 -12.00 -7.43 -0.23
CA SER A 89 -10.72 -6.75 0.01
C SER A 89 -9.53 -7.62 -0.44
N THR A 90 -9.55 -8.92 -0.13
CA THR A 90 -8.50 -9.86 -0.53
C THR A 90 -8.40 -9.97 -2.05
N VAL A 91 -9.53 -10.08 -2.74
CA VAL A 91 -9.61 -10.15 -4.21
C VAL A 91 -9.12 -8.84 -4.84
N PHE A 92 -9.51 -7.69 -4.29
CA PHE A 92 -9.03 -6.39 -4.75
C PHE A 92 -7.50 -6.24 -4.64
N CYS A 93 -6.93 -6.61 -3.50
CA CYS A 93 -5.48 -6.62 -3.31
C CYS A 93 -4.77 -7.59 -4.27
N LEU A 94 -5.33 -8.79 -4.48
CA LEU A 94 -4.79 -9.79 -5.40
C LEU A 94 -4.75 -9.25 -6.84
N PHE A 95 -5.82 -8.65 -7.33
CA PHE A 95 -5.85 -8.12 -8.70
C PHE A 95 -4.86 -6.97 -8.90
N ASN A 96 -4.69 -6.07 -7.92
CA ASN A 96 -3.64 -5.05 -7.99
C ASN A 96 -2.23 -5.66 -7.99
N ALA A 97 -2.00 -6.69 -7.17
CA ALA A 97 -0.74 -7.44 -7.18
C ALA A 97 -0.48 -8.10 -8.55
N LEU A 98 -1.50 -8.68 -9.20
CA LEU A 98 -1.37 -9.29 -10.53
C LEU A 98 -1.01 -8.27 -11.61
N VAL A 99 -1.55 -7.04 -11.54
CA VAL A 99 -1.12 -5.93 -12.42
C VAL A 99 0.35 -5.62 -12.21
N GLY A 100 0.81 -5.54 -10.94
CA GLY A 100 2.22 -5.31 -10.60
C GLY A 100 3.13 -6.45 -11.06
N ILE A 101 2.72 -7.71 -10.87
CA ILE A 101 3.45 -8.89 -11.36
C ILE A 101 3.61 -8.82 -12.88
N TRP A 102 2.54 -8.49 -13.60
CA TRP A 102 2.58 -8.36 -15.07
C TRP A 102 3.53 -7.25 -15.51
N ASP A 103 3.50 -6.10 -14.83
CA ASP A 103 4.42 -5.00 -15.09
C ASP A 103 5.88 -5.41 -14.87
N ASP A 104 6.20 -6.00 -13.72
CA ASP A 104 7.54 -6.44 -13.36
C ASP A 104 8.06 -7.54 -14.31
N ILE A 105 7.24 -8.55 -14.64
CA ILE A 105 7.61 -9.60 -15.62
C ILE A 105 7.91 -8.98 -16.99
N THR A 106 7.09 -8.00 -17.42
CA THR A 106 7.29 -7.32 -18.71
C THR A 106 8.63 -6.56 -18.72
N LYS A 107 8.99 -5.87 -17.62
CA LYS A 107 10.29 -5.19 -17.47
C LYS A 107 11.45 -6.18 -17.58
N ILE A 108 11.35 -7.33 -16.89
CA ILE A 108 12.39 -8.37 -16.89
C ILE A 108 12.55 -8.96 -18.30
N LEU A 109 11.46 -9.37 -18.95
CA LEU A 109 11.50 -10.01 -20.28
C LEU A 109 12.03 -9.07 -21.37
N ARG A 110 11.70 -7.79 -21.30
CA ARG A 110 12.17 -6.80 -22.28
C ARG A 110 13.56 -6.27 -21.99
N SER A 111 14.15 -6.61 -20.85
CA SER A 111 15.43 -6.05 -20.37
C SER A 111 15.46 -4.52 -20.47
N LYS A 112 14.31 -3.87 -20.26
CA LYS A 112 14.10 -2.40 -20.30
C LYS A 112 13.22 -1.99 -19.14
N ASN A 113 13.35 -0.75 -18.67
CA ASN A 113 12.42 -0.16 -17.67
C ASN A 113 10.98 0.06 -18.19
N ALA A 114 10.70 -0.35 -19.44
CA ALA A 114 9.39 -0.24 -20.04
C ALA A 114 8.56 -1.49 -19.75
N GLY A 115 7.85 -1.50 -18.63
CA GLY A 115 6.81 -2.48 -18.32
C GLY A 115 5.53 -2.25 -19.11
N LEU A 116 4.40 -2.29 -18.46
CA LEU A 116 3.13 -1.84 -19.04
C LEU A 116 3.19 -0.33 -19.31
N THR A 117 2.53 0.11 -20.38
CA THR A 117 2.38 1.56 -20.57
C THR A 117 1.54 2.16 -19.44
N PRO A 118 1.79 3.43 -19.05
CA PRO A 118 1.00 4.08 -18.00
C PRO A 118 -0.51 4.02 -18.26
N LYS A 119 -0.91 4.11 -19.54
CA LYS A 119 -2.33 3.98 -19.93
C LYS A 119 -2.89 2.57 -19.68
N GLN A 120 -2.13 1.52 -20.03
CA GLN A 120 -2.55 0.14 -19.77
C GLN A 120 -2.69 -0.13 -18.27
N LYS A 121 -1.70 0.27 -17.47
CA LYS A 121 -1.72 0.12 -16.01
C LYS A 121 -2.94 0.83 -15.42
N LEU A 122 -3.20 2.06 -15.85
CA LEU A 122 -4.35 2.84 -15.37
C LEU A 122 -5.70 2.20 -15.77
N ILE A 123 -5.84 1.67 -16.99
CA ILE A 123 -7.08 1.01 -17.44
C ILE A 123 -7.38 -0.21 -16.55
N PHE A 124 -6.39 -1.07 -16.29
CA PHE A 124 -6.59 -2.22 -15.40
C PHE A 124 -6.97 -1.79 -13.99
N GLN A 125 -6.29 -0.78 -13.44
CA GLN A 125 -6.62 -0.25 -12.12
C GLN A 125 -8.02 0.34 -12.05
N VAL A 126 -8.49 1.04 -13.08
CA VAL A 126 -9.87 1.58 -13.16
C VAL A 126 -10.89 0.44 -13.16
N ILE A 127 -10.67 -0.61 -13.96
CA ILE A 127 -11.57 -1.78 -14.00
C ILE A 127 -11.62 -2.45 -12.63
N ILE A 128 -10.48 -2.71 -12.01
CA ILE A 128 -10.38 -3.35 -10.70
C ILE A 128 -11.07 -2.51 -9.62
N ALA A 129 -10.84 -1.19 -9.62
CA ALA A 129 -11.46 -0.26 -8.68
C ALA A 129 -12.99 -0.17 -8.87
N ALA A 130 -13.47 -0.14 -10.11
CA ALA A 130 -14.91 -0.15 -10.41
C ALA A 130 -15.57 -1.45 -9.95
N MET A 131 -14.95 -2.61 -10.19
CA MET A 131 -15.42 -3.89 -9.69
C MET A 131 -15.46 -3.96 -8.16
N PHE A 132 -14.43 -3.43 -7.50
CA PHE A 132 -14.37 -3.33 -6.04
C PHE A 132 -15.51 -2.48 -5.48
N LEU A 133 -15.72 -1.28 -6.01
CA LEU A 133 -16.81 -0.38 -5.60
C LEU A 133 -18.20 -1.01 -5.83
N LEU A 134 -18.38 -1.67 -6.98
CA LEU A 134 -19.62 -2.38 -7.30
C LEU A 134 -19.87 -3.53 -6.31
N ALA A 135 -18.87 -4.36 -6.04
CA ALA A 135 -18.98 -5.48 -5.11
C ALA A 135 -19.32 -5.01 -3.69
N ARG A 136 -18.67 -3.94 -3.21
CA ARG A 136 -18.96 -3.37 -1.89
C ARG A 136 -20.38 -2.79 -1.82
N ASN A 137 -20.83 -2.11 -2.85
CA ASN A 137 -22.19 -1.56 -2.90
C ASN A 137 -23.27 -2.66 -2.95
N VAL A 138 -23.10 -3.65 -3.83
CA VAL A 138 -24.13 -4.69 -4.07
C VAL A 138 -24.18 -5.72 -2.92
N ILE A 139 -23.02 -6.12 -2.39
CA ILE A 139 -22.93 -7.22 -1.43
C ILE A 139 -23.00 -6.71 0.02
N LEU A 140 -22.34 -5.58 0.32
CA LEU A 140 -22.21 -5.05 1.68
C LEU A 140 -23.15 -3.88 1.95
N SER A 141 -23.72 -3.27 0.91
CA SER A 141 -24.53 -2.04 1.01
C SER A 141 -23.79 -0.93 1.76
N ASP A 142 -22.51 -0.72 1.39
CA ASP A 142 -21.65 0.26 2.04
C ASP A 142 -22.28 1.66 2.08
N ASP A 143 -21.99 2.38 3.15
CA ASP A 143 -22.37 3.79 3.29
C ASP A 143 -21.58 4.64 2.28
N THR A 144 -22.29 5.31 1.39
CA THR A 144 -21.73 6.17 0.34
C THR A 144 -21.57 7.63 0.75
N ARG A 145 -21.69 7.93 2.04
CA ARG A 145 -21.48 9.26 2.60
C ARG A 145 -20.02 9.46 3.01
N LEU A 146 -19.56 10.69 2.92
CA LEU A 146 -18.23 11.06 3.43
C LEU A 146 -18.33 11.48 4.89
N TRP A 147 -17.60 10.79 5.76
CA TRP A 147 -17.58 11.07 7.18
C TRP A 147 -16.32 11.85 7.58
N PHE A 148 -16.52 12.93 8.33
CA PHE A 148 -15.49 13.78 8.95
C PHE A 148 -15.76 13.82 10.46
N GLY A 149 -15.38 12.77 11.18
CA GLY A 149 -15.80 12.57 12.56
C GLY A 149 -17.31 12.36 12.64
N ASP A 150 -18.01 13.21 13.39
CA ASP A 150 -19.47 13.17 13.50
C ASP A 150 -20.20 13.90 12.35
N LEU A 151 -19.47 14.68 11.54
CA LEU A 151 -20.03 15.36 10.38
C LEU A 151 -20.16 14.38 9.22
N CYS A 152 -21.34 14.35 8.62
CA CYS A 152 -21.67 13.51 7.48
C CYS A 152 -22.01 14.38 6.27
N LEU A 153 -21.36 14.15 5.16
CA LEU A 153 -21.65 14.77 3.87
C LEU A 153 -22.20 13.74 2.91
N ASP A 154 -23.50 13.85 2.61
CA ASP A 154 -24.14 13.04 1.58
C ASP A 154 -23.95 13.71 0.21
N ILE A 155 -23.14 13.09 -0.64
CA ILE A 155 -22.83 13.57 -2.00
C ILE A 155 -23.47 12.71 -3.08
N GLY A 156 -24.30 11.75 -2.68
CA GLY A 156 -25.04 10.87 -3.58
C GLY A 156 -24.13 10.16 -4.58
N PHE A 157 -24.52 10.19 -5.86
CA PHE A 157 -23.78 9.53 -6.95
C PHE A 157 -22.31 10.01 -7.06
N PHE A 158 -21.98 11.24 -6.68
CA PHE A 158 -20.63 11.79 -6.75
C PHE A 158 -19.63 11.06 -5.83
N TYR A 159 -20.10 10.26 -4.88
CA TYR A 159 -19.26 9.40 -4.07
C TYR A 159 -18.40 8.46 -4.93
N TYR A 160 -18.98 7.82 -5.96
CA TYR A 160 -18.27 6.81 -6.75
C TYR A 160 -17.09 7.38 -7.56
N PRO A 161 -17.21 8.48 -8.31
CA PRO A 161 -16.06 9.08 -8.97
C PRO A 161 -15.01 9.59 -7.98
N ILE A 162 -15.38 10.13 -6.83
CA ILE A 162 -14.44 10.56 -5.79
C ILE A 162 -13.72 9.35 -5.20
N ALA A 163 -14.44 8.29 -4.85
CA ALA A 163 -13.86 7.04 -4.37
C ALA A 163 -12.92 6.40 -5.41
N LEU A 164 -13.29 6.42 -6.69
CA LEU A 164 -12.44 5.93 -7.78
C LEU A 164 -11.12 6.72 -7.86
N ILE A 165 -11.18 8.06 -7.83
CA ILE A 165 -9.98 8.93 -7.83
C ILE A 165 -9.13 8.65 -6.60
N PHE A 166 -9.74 8.48 -5.42
CA PHE A 166 -9.03 8.14 -4.18
C PHE A 166 -8.30 6.80 -4.32
N ILE A 167 -8.97 5.75 -4.80
CA ILE A 167 -8.38 4.42 -5.00
C ILE A 167 -7.18 4.50 -5.93
N LEU A 168 -7.35 5.09 -7.11
CA LEU A 168 -6.29 5.23 -8.10
C LEU A 168 -5.13 6.08 -7.56
N GLY A 169 -5.45 7.15 -6.84
CA GLY A 169 -4.48 8.02 -6.20
C GLY A 169 -3.61 7.27 -5.20
N ILE A 170 -4.21 6.62 -4.21
CA ILE A 170 -3.48 5.89 -3.15
C ILE A 170 -2.64 4.76 -3.74
N VAL A 171 -3.20 3.92 -4.64
CA VAL A 171 -2.48 2.80 -5.24
C VAL A 171 -1.27 3.26 -6.06
N ASN A 172 -1.39 4.34 -6.84
CA ASN A 172 -0.26 4.86 -7.61
C ASN A 172 0.73 5.65 -6.76
N CYS A 173 0.29 6.38 -5.74
CA CYS A 173 1.18 7.09 -4.82
C CYS A 173 2.01 6.11 -3.97
N SER A 174 1.44 4.98 -3.53
CA SER A 174 2.17 3.89 -2.91
C SER A 174 3.29 3.36 -3.84
N ASN A 175 2.96 3.13 -5.11
CA ASN A 175 3.97 2.71 -6.09
C ASN A 175 5.07 3.77 -6.33
N LEU A 176 4.74 5.07 -6.28
CA LEU A 176 5.73 6.15 -6.34
C LEU A 176 6.61 6.21 -5.08
N THR A 177 6.12 5.76 -3.93
CA THR A 177 6.84 5.75 -2.66
C THR A 177 7.90 4.64 -2.61
N ASP A 178 7.79 3.59 -3.45
CA ASP A 178 8.78 2.50 -3.56
C ASP A 178 10.02 2.92 -4.37
N GLY A 179 10.63 4.07 -4.03
CA GLY A 179 11.79 4.60 -4.74
C GLY A 179 13.12 4.42 -4.03
N ILE A 180 13.13 4.16 -2.72
CA ILE A 180 14.32 3.89 -1.91
C ILE A 180 14.10 2.69 -0.99
N ASP A 181 15.22 2.10 -0.52
CA ASP A 181 15.20 0.89 0.30
C ASP A 181 14.37 1.07 1.56
N GLY A 182 13.36 0.24 1.75
CA GLY A 182 12.54 0.18 2.96
C GLY A 182 11.45 1.24 3.10
N LEU A 183 11.39 2.27 2.25
CA LEU A 183 10.47 3.40 2.46
C LEU A 183 9.01 2.95 2.39
N GLU A 184 8.61 2.32 1.28
CA GLU A 184 7.23 1.87 1.08
C GLU A 184 6.78 0.88 2.16
N ALA A 185 7.59 -0.12 2.47
CA ALA A 185 7.28 -1.09 3.52
C ALA A 185 7.17 -0.45 4.91
N SER A 186 7.97 0.58 5.19
CA SER A 186 7.95 1.33 6.46
C SER A 186 6.69 2.19 6.60
N VAL A 187 6.30 2.88 5.54
CA VAL A 187 5.07 3.69 5.50
C VAL A 187 3.85 2.79 5.63
N SER A 188 3.77 1.71 4.84
CA SER A 188 2.71 0.71 4.94
C SER A 188 2.61 0.08 6.33
N PHE A 189 3.74 -0.21 6.98
CA PHE A 189 3.78 -0.67 8.37
C PHE A 189 3.12 0.33 9.32
N ALA A 190 3.50 1.60 9.24
CA ALA A 190 2.95 2.65 10.10
C ALA A 190 1.44 2.85 9.87
N ILE A 191 0.98 2.81 8.60
CA ILE A 191 -0.44 2.86 8.22
C ILE A 191 -1.18 1.66 8.84
N ALA A 192 -0.64 0.44 8.72
CA ALA A 192 -1.27 -0.76 9.26
C ALA A 192 -1.38 -0.72 10.80
N VAL A 193 -0.32 -0.26 11.50
CA VAL A 193 -0.34 -0.07 12.97
C VAL A 193 -1.42 0.93 13.37
N THR A 194 -1.48 2.07 12.69
CA THR A 194 -2.49 3.10 12.96
C THR A 194 -3.89 2.56 12.73
N THR A 195 -4.12 1.88 11.60
CA THR A 195 -5.41 1.26 11.29
C THR A 195 -5.83 0.27 12.35
N PHE A 196 -4.91 -0.58 12.81
CA PHE A 196 -5.16 -1.53 13.89
C PHE A 196 -5.60 -0.82 15.18
N LEU A 197 -4.86 0.20 15.62
CA LEU A 197 -5.18 0.94 16.83
C LEU A 197 -6.53 1.64 16.75
N ILE A 198 -6.87 2.22 15.60
CA ILE A 198 -8.17 2.86 15.38
C ILE A 198 -9.29 1.82 15.38
N SER A 199 -9.11 0.71 14.67
CA SER A 199 -10.14 -0.34 14.59
C SER A 199 -10.43 -0.99 15.93
N MET A 200 -9.45 -1.02 16.84
CA MET A 200 -9.66 -1.50 18.22
C MET A 200 -10.54 -0.55 19.03
N LYS A 201 -10.47 0.77 18.79
CA LYS A 201 -11.30 1.77 19.45
C LYS A 201 -12.71 1.82 18.87
N THR A 202 -12.85 1.70 17.55
CA THR A 202 -14.13 1.81 16.83
C THR A 202 -14.90 0.50 16.72
N SER A 203 -14.36 -0.59 17.27
CA SER A 203 -14.93 -1.96 17.16
C SER A 203 -15.19 -2.43 15.74
N ASN A 204 -14.43 -1.91 14.79
CA ASN A 204 -14.50 -2.21 13.37
C ASN A 204 -13.71 -3.48 13.00
N ASP A 205 -14.02 -4.10 11.84
CA ASP A 205 -13.37 -5.31 11.32
C ASP A 205 -12.02 -5.07 10.62
N ALA A 206 -11.62 -3.80 10.39
CA ALA A 206 -10.35 -3.43 9.77
C ALA A 206 -9.11 -3.98 10.50
N TRP A 207 -9.25 -4.36 11.79
CA TRP A 207 -8.16 -4.95 12.58
C TRP A 207 -7.58 -6.21 11.95
N MET A 208 -8.39 -7.00 11.22
CA MET A 208 -7.94 -8.27 10.64
C MET A 208 -6.92 -8.07 9.54
N LEU A 209 -7.26 -7.25 8.56
CA LEU A 209 -6.33 -6.92 7.48
C LEU A 209 -5.13 -6.14 7.99
N SER A 210 -5.32 -5.22 8.95
CA SER A 210 -4.22 -4.42 9.48
C SER A 210 -3.21 -5.24 10.27
N ILE A 211 -3.65 -6.20 11.09
CA ILE A 211 -2.73 -7.08 11.84
C ILE A 211 -1.92 -7.99 10.90
N ILE A 212 -2.54 -8.49 9.83
CA ILE A 212 -1.85 -9.23 8.77
C ILE A 212 -0.84 -8.31 8.07
N GLY A 213 -1.24 -7.08 7.74
CA GLY A 213 -0.37 -6.07 7.13
C GLY A 213 0.84 -5.72 8.00
N ILE A 214 0.67 -5.57 9.33
CA ILE A 214 1.77 -5.35 10.28
C ILE A 214 2.77 -6.50 10.21
N GLY A 215 2.31 -7.74 10.32
CA GLY A 215 3.18 -8.91 10.26
C GLY A 215 3.90 -9.05 8.92
N ALA A 216 3.17 -8.84 7.82
CA ALA A 216 3.69 -8.95 6.46
C ALA A 216 4.78 -7.89 6.18
N THR A 217 4.51 -6.62 6.48
CA THR A 217 5.48 -5.54 6.25
C THR A 217 6.71 -5.67 7.15
N LEU A 218 6.55 -6.01 8.43
CA LEU A 218 7.68 -6.29 9.33
C LEU A 218 8.51 -7.47 8.83
N GLY A 219 7.89 -8.57 8.43
CA GLY A 219 8.60 -9.75 7.91
C GLY A 219 9.40 -9.45 6.65
N PHE A 220 8.90 -8.55 5.79
CA PHE A 220 9.59 -8.11 4.58
C PHE A 220 10.71 -7.10 4.86
N LEU A 221 10.53 -6.18 5.81
CA LEU A 221 11.52 -5.16 6.17
C LEU A 221 12.86 -5.75 6.58
N PHE A 222 12.93 -6.96 7.16
CA PHE A 222 14.21 -7.64 7.45
C PHE A 222 15.11 -7.83 6.22
N PHE A 223 14.55 -7.76 5.02
CA PHE A 223 15.28 -7.93 3.77
C PHE A 223 15.27 -6.68 2.90
N ASN A 224 14.41 -5.70 3.19
CA ASN A 224 14.20 -4.52 2.35
C ASN A 224 14.80 -3.22 2.94
N ILE A 225 15.10 -3.16 4.25
CA ILE A 225 15.82 -2.04 4.87
C ILE A 225 17.20 -1.90 4.21
N HIS A 226 17.63 -0.65 4.05
CA HIS A 226 18.93 -0.32 3.45
C HIS A 226 20.13 -0.91 4.22
N PRO A 227 21.07 -1.60 3.56
CA PRO A 227 21.06 -1.96 2.13
C PRO A 227 20.13 -3.15 1.81
N ALA A 228 19.19 -2.94 0.89
CA ALA A 228 18.16 -3.93 0.57
C ALA A 228 18.75 -5.19 -0.08
N LYS A 229 18.27 -6.36 0.34
CA LYS A 229 18.59 -7.67 -0.24
C LYS A 229 17.61 -8.07 -1.35
N ILE A 230 16.44 -7.42 -1.38
CA ILE A 230 15.38 -7.62 -2.38
C ILE A 230 14.48 -6.38 -2.43
N PHE A 231 14.07 -5.99 -3.63
CA PHE A 231 13.06 -4.94 -3.84
C PHE A 231 11.68 -5.57 -3.97
N MET A 232 10.63 -4.86 -3.49
CA MET A 232 9.27 -5.39 -3.59
C MET A 232 8.73 -5.37 -5.02
N GLY A 233 9.15 -4.39 -5.83
CA GLY A 233 8.69 -4.15 -7.19
C GLY A 233 7.26 -3.61 -7.25
N ASP A 234 6.78 -3.34 -8.47
CA ASP A 234 5.38 -2.96 -8.70
C ASP A 234 4.42 -4.03 -8.15
N THR A 235 4.86 -5.30 -8.16
CA THR A 235 4.20 -6.43 -7.51
C THR A 235 3.81 -6.12 -6.08
N GLY A 236 4.75 -5.63 -5.27
CA GLY A 236 4.54 -5.36 -3.85
C GLY A 236 3.86 -4.03 -3.58
N SER A 237 4.31 -2.96 -4.22
CA SER A 237 3.83 -1.62 -3.94
C SER A 237 2.37 -1.41 -4.34
N LEU A 238 1.90 -1.98 -5.45
CA LEU A 238 0.48 -1.93 -5.82
C LEU A 238 -0.40 -2.73 -4.84
N PHE A 239 0.09 -3.86 -4.32
CA PHE A 239 -0.60 -4.61 -3.27
C PHE A 239 -0.74 -3.80 -1.98
N LEU A 240 0.33 -3.16 -1.52
CA LEU A 240 0.32 -2.36 -0.28
C LEU A 240 -0.57 -1.13 -0.40
N GLY A 241 -0.56 -0.45 -1.56
CA GLY A 241 -1.49 0.63 -1.86
C GLY A 241 -2.94 0.17 -1.86
N ALA A 242 -3.23 -0.99 -2.45
CA ALA A 242 -4.56 -1.60 -2.42
C ALA A 242 -4.99 -1.99 -1.00
N LEU A 243 -4.06 -2.48 -0.17
CA LEU A 243 -4.32 -2.80 1.23
C LEU A 243 -4.68 -1.54 2.04
N CYS A 244 -3.99 -0.41 1.81
CA CYS A 244 -4.32 0.89 2.39
C CYS A 244 -5.75 1.35 2.00
N VAL A 245 -6.13 1.16 0.73
CA VAL A 245 -7.52 1.40 0.27
C VAL A 245 -8.50 0.52 1.03
N CYS A 246 -8.25 -0.78 1.16
CA CYS A 246 -9.13 -1.69 1.91
C CYS A 246 -9.32 -1.23 3.36
N TYR A 247 -8.28 -0.75 4.02
CA TYR A 247 -8.39 -0.19 5.37
C TYR A 247 -9.35 1.00 5.42
N SER A 248 -9.27 1.92 4.44
CA SER A 248 -10.13 3.11 4.40
C SER A 248 -11.60 2.76 4.24
N PHE A 249 -11.92 1.77 3.42
CA PHE A 249 -13.28 1.29 3.23
C PHE A 249 -13.80 0.49 4.44
N SER A 250 -12.96 -0.33 5.07
CA SER A 250 -13.34 -1.05 6.29
C SER A 250 -13.61 -0.11 7.47
N LEU A 251 -12.94 1.04 7.55
CA LEU A 251 -13.21 2.09 8.55
C LEU A 251 -14.28 3.11 8.10
N ASN A 252 -14.79 2.97 6.88
CA ASN A 252 -15.73 3.91 6.25
C ASN A 252 -15.27 5.37 6.37
N SER A 253 -13.98 5.63 6.11
CA SER A 253 -13.39 6.96 6.30
C SER A 253 -12.32 7.28 5.26
N LEU A 254 -12.76 7.50 3.99
CA LEU A 254 -11.86 7.95 2.92
C LEU A 254 -11.11 9.25 3.28
N PRO A 255 -11.77 10.30 3.86
CA PRO A 255 -11.08 11.53 4.21
C PRO A 255 -9.96 11.34 5.23
N ALA A 256 -10.14 10.50 6.25
CA ALA A 256 -9.10 10.20 7.22
C ALA A 256 -7.88 9.54 6.57
N TYR A 257 -8.10 8.71 5.56
CA TYR A 257 -7.01 8.01 4.86
C TYR A 257 -6.20 8.89 3.91
N ILE A 258 -6.68 10.08 3.55
CA ILE A 258 -5.83 11.10 2.91
C ILE A 258 -4.73 11.56 3.88
N LEU A 259 -5.01 11.60 5.19
CA LEU A 259 -4.03 11.94 6.21
C LEU A 259 -3.20 10.71 6.65
N ILE A 260 -3.84 9.56 6.92
CA ILE A 260 -3.15 8.33 7.33
C ILE A 260 -2.17 7.88 6.24
N GLY A 261 -2.59 7.92 4.96
CA GLY A 261 -1.74 7.73 3.78
C GLY A 261 -1.01 9.00 3.34
N GLY A 262 -0.86 9.99 4.23
CA GLY A 262 -0.38 11.32 3.90
C GLY A 262 1.02 11.34 3.29
N VAL A 263 1.90 10.41 3.66
CA VAL A 263 3.21 10.27 3.02
C VAL A 263 3.04 9.88 1.54
N TYR A 264 2.16 8.93 1.21
CA TYR A 264 1.84 8.59 -0.18
C TYR A 264 1.34 9.82 -0.94
N VAL A 265 0.39 10.55 -0.34
CA VAL A 265 -0.18 11.76 -0.94
C VAL A 265 0.89 12.83 -1.16
N ILE A 266 1.79 13.07 -0.21
CA ILE A 266 2.90 14.02 -0.32
C ILE A 266 3.84 13.63 -1.45
N GLU A 267 4.23 12.35 -1.56
CA GLU A 267 5.07 11.85 -2.64
C GLU A 267 4.40 12.08 -4.01
N GLY A 268 3.12 11.72 -4.14
CA GLY A 268 2.36 11.95 -5.38
C GLY A 268 2.21 13.43 -5.74
N ILE A 269 1.85 14.28 -4.77
CA ILE A 269 1.72 15.74 -4.98
C ILE A 269 3.06 16.35 -5.37
N SER A 270 4.18 15.88 -4.79
CA SER A 270 5.51 16.38 -5.14
C SER A 270 5.85 16.18 -6.64
N VAL A 271 5.45 15.02 -7.19
CA VAL A 271 5.61 14.72 -8.62
C VAL A 271 4.72 15.61 -9.48
N ILE A 272 3.43 15.72 -9.11
CA ILE A 272 2.49 16.57 -9.86
C ILE A 272 2.96 18.03 -9.87
N ALA A 273 3.32 18.58 -8.71
CA ALA A 273 3.81 19.94 -8.57
C ALA A 273 5.08 20.18 -9.40
N GLN A 274 6.04 19.23 -9.36
CA GLN A 274 7.26 19.31 -10.16
C GLN A 274 6.96 19.34 -11.66
N VAL A 275 6.09 18.45 -12.14
CA VAL A 275 5.73 18.36 -13.56
C VAL A 275 4.99 19.61 -14.03
N ILE A 276 4.04 20.12 -13.25
CA ILE A 276 3.31 21.35 -13.57
C ILE A 276 4.27 22.54 -13.63
N SER A 277 5.12 22.74 -12.61
CA SER A 277 6.09 23.84 -12.56
C SER A 277 7.07 23.79 -13.72
N PHE A 278 7.58 22.59 -14.03
CA PHE A 278 8.54 22.47 -15.14
C PHE A 278 7.90 22.72 -16.50
N LYS A 279 6.67 22.23 -16.73
CA LYS A 279 5.95 22.46 -17.99
C LYS A 279 5.46 23.90 -18.15
N ALA A 280 4.99 24.53 -17.07
CA ALA A 280 4.42 25.89 -17.14
C ALA A 280 5.48 27.00 -17.08
N PHE A 281 6.57 26.79 -16.30
CA PHE A 281 7.52 27.85 -15.97
C PHE A 281 8.98 27.50 -16.30
N GLY A 282 9.28 26.27 -16.78
CA GLY A 282 10.65 25.81 -17.04
C GLY A 282 11.50 25.66 -15.76
N LYS A 283 10.90 25.73 -14.57
CA LYS A 283 11.62 25.73 -13.29
C LYS A 283 11.29 24.49 -12.46
N ARG A 284 12.30 23.96 -11.76
CA ARG A 284 12.13 22.86 -10.81
C ARG A 284 11.83 23.42 -9.42
N ILE A 285 10.80 22.88 -8.73
CA ILE A 285 10.50 23.17 -7.33
C ILE A 285 11.44 22.36 -6.43
N PHE A 286 11.56 21.07 -6.72
CA PHE A 286 12.42 20.14 -5.98
C PHE A 286 13.68 19.85 -6.79
N LYS A 287 14.80 19.51 -6.11
CA LYS A 287 16.04 19.04 -6.78
C LYS A 287 15.74 17.79 -7.64
N MET A 288 14.83 16.94 -7.16
CA MET A 288 14.29 15.78 -7.86
C MET A 288 12.90 15.46 -7.28
N ALA A 289 11.99 14.86 -8.03
CA ALA A 289 10.72 14.30 -7.55
C ALA A 289 10.73 12.80 -7.86
N PRO A 290 10.08 11.98 -7.03
CA PRO A 290 9.31 12.26 -5.80
C PRO A 290 10.14 12.87 -4.66
N LEU A 291 9.48 13.25 -3.53
CA LEU A 291 10.09 14.00 -2.43
C LEU A 291 11.26 13.25 -1.77
N HIS A 292 11.18 11.92 -1.61
CA HIS A 292 12.29 11.14 -1.04
C HIS A 292 13.60 11.33 -1.81
N HIS A 293 13.58 11.41 -3.15
CA HIS A 293 14.77 11.70 -3.95
C HIS A 293 15.28 13.13 -3.76
N HIS A 294 14.40 14.09 -3.48
CA HIS A 294 14.83 15.43 -3.08
C HIS A 294 15.62 15.39 -1.76
N LEU A 295 15.13 14.63 -0.79
CA LEU A 295 15.77 14.46 0.52
C LEU A 295 17.13 13.74 0.40
N GLU A 296 17.25 12.69 -0.43
CA GLU A 296 18.54 12.07 -0.76
C GLU A 296 19.51 13.10 -1.34
N LYS A 297 19.07 13.92 -2.33
CA LYS A 297 19.89 15.00 -2.91
C LYS A 297 20.23 16.13 -1.94
N CYS A 298 19.54 16.22 -0.82
CA CYS A 298 19.87 17.10 0.29
C CYS A 298 20.86 16.47 1.29
N GLY A 299 21.28 15.20 1.05
CA GLY A 299 22.28 14.51 1.88
C GLY A 299 21.69 13.66 3.01
N LEU A 300 20.38 13.40 3.01
CA LEU A 300 19.75 12.50 3.97
C LEU A 300 19.98 11.03 3.57
N ASP A 301 20.33 10.21 4.54
CA ASP A 301 20.43 8.76 4.41
C ASP A 301 19.05 8.11 4.27
N GLU A 302 18.93 7.04 3.47
CA GLU A 302 17.68 6.32 3.22
C GLU A 302 17.00 5.84 4.52
N ASN A 303 17.75 5.32 5.48
CA ASN A 303 17.21 4.89 6.77
C ASN A 303 16.59 6.06 7.57
N LYS A 304 17.22 7.26 7.52
CA LYS A 304 16.64 8.46 8.14
C LYS A 304 15.37 8.91 7.46
N ILE A 305 15.34 8.85 6.12
CA ILE A 305 14.12 9.16 5.37
C ILE A 305 12.98 8.21 5.75
N CYS A 306 13.24 6.91 5.87
CA CYS A 306 12.26 5.93 6.35
C CYS A 306 11.75 6.25 7.76
N ILE A 307 12.64 6.60 8.71
CA ILE A 307 12.25 6.97 10.07
C ILE A 307 11.37 8.23 10.05
N TYR A 308 11.74 9.26 9.30
CA TYR A 308 10.94 10.48 9.18
C TYR A 308 9.58 10.20 8.54
N ALA A 309 9.50 9.33 7.55
CA ALA A 309 8.25 8.92 6.93
C ALA A 309 7.33 8.19 7.92
N ILE A 310 7.87 7.26 8.74
CA ILE A 310 7.12 6.60 9.82
C ILE A 310 6.58 7.63 10.82
N LEU A 311 7.44 8.53 11.31
CA LEU A 311 7.03 9.56 12.27
C LEU A 311 5.97 10.48 11.68
N THR A 312 6.14 10.92 10.44
CA THR A 312 5.15 11.75 9.72
C THR A 312 3.83 11.01 9.59
N THR A 313 3.84 9.72 9.24
CA THR A 313 2.64 8.89 9.16
C THR A 313 1.91 8.85 10.51
N PHE A 314 2.62 8.63 11.62
CA PHE A 314 2.00 8.61 12.96
C PHE A 314 1.45 9.98 13.38
N ILE A 315 2.16 11.08 13.08
CA ILE A 315 1.69 12.44 13.37
C ILE A 315 0.40 12.73 12.59
N LEU A 316 0.40 12.49 11.27
CA LEU A 316 -0.78 12.71 10.43
C LEU A 316 -1.94 11.80 10.85
N SER A 317 -1.65 10.57 11.26
CA SER A 317 -2.63 9.62 11.78
C SER A 317 -3.27 10.07 13.10
N ALA A 318 -2.52 10.74 13.97
CA ALA A 318 -3.08 11.31 15.19
C ALA A 318 -4.12 12.37 14.87
N PHE A 319 -3.86 13.25 13.90
CA PHE A 319 -4.87 14.20 13.40
C PHE A 319 -6.02 13.50 12.70
N ALA A 320 -5.74 12.48 11.87
CA ALA A 320 -6.77 11.72 11.17
C ALA A 320 -7.74 11.01 12.11
N SER A 321 -7.31 10.62 13.32
CA SER A 321 -8.15 9.95 14.29
C SER A 321 -9.37 10.78 14.71
N ILE A 322 -9.30 12.11 14.57
CA ILE A 322 -10.41 13.05 14.83
C ILE A 322 -11.49 12.95 13.74
N LEU A 323 -11.07 12.58 12.50
CA LEU A 323 -11.96 12.46 11.35
C LEU A 323 -12.69 11.11 11.29
N ILE A 324 -12.35 10.18 12.18
CA ILE A 324 -12.98 8.87 12.20
C ILE A 324 -14.08 8.87 13.26
N LYS A 325 -15.28 8.51 12.82
CA LYS A 325 -16.45 8.43 13.69
C LYS A 325 -16.16 7.49 14.88
N GLY A 326 -16.29 8.02 16.09
CA GLY A 326 -16.19 7.22 17.29
C GLY A 326 -17.24 6.11 17.28
N GLY A 327 -16.84 4.86 17.47
CA GLY A 327 -17.80 3.78 17.67
C GLY A 327 -18.65 4.08 18.93
N LYS A 328 -19.96 4.17 18.76
CA LYS A 328 -20.91 4.16 19.88
C LYS A 328 -21.10 2.74 20.37
#